data_07d596763169bdc2a495f67a6f19e41e
#
_entry.id   07d596763169bdc2a495f67a6f19e41e
#
_cell.length_a   1.000
_cell.length_b   1.000
_cell.length_c   1.000
_cell.angle_alpha   90.00
_cell.angle_beta   90.00
_cell.angle_gamma   90.00
#
_symmetry.space_group_name_H-M   'P 1'
#
loop_
_entity.id
_entity.type
_entity.pdbx_description
1 polymer ?
#
loop_
_entity_poly.entity_id
_entity_poly.type
_entity_poly.pdbx_seq_one_letter_code
_entity_poly.pdbx_strand_id
1 'polypeptide(L)'
;MKLKKLALVLAGLLALTGLAAGCGSSTGSKSSGGDKKVVLKVGATPVPHAEILNQIKPLLAKDGIDLQVVEFTDYVKPNLSLSDKEIDANFFQHKPYLDKFCKDRNLALVSVGNVHIEPMGVYSKKIKDLKELKDGAKVAIPNDPTNGGRALAILEKAGLLKLKDGVGVMATANDIVDNPKNLQITEAEAAMLPRTLDDVDIAVINSNFAMEAKLNPTKDALFIEAKDSPYANIVAVRKGDEQRPEIQKLMKALQSPEVKKFIEDKYKGAILPAF
;
A
#
# COMPACT_ATOMS: atom_id res chain seq x y z
N MET A 1 3.00 65.83 -14.01
CA MET A 1 2.33 67.13 -13.68
C MET A 1 1.46 66.91 -12.45
N LYS A 2 1.78 67.63 -11.40
CA LYS A 2 0.99 68.23 -10.30
C LYS A 2 0.18 67.23 -9.42
N LEU A 3 0.67 66.92 -8.18
CA LEU A 3 0.69 67.74 -6.94
C LEU A 3 -0.70 68.19 -6.51
N LYS A 4 -1.16 67.88 -5.35
CA LYS A 4 -1.07 68.55 -4.04
C LYS A 4 -2.23 68.06 -3.18
N LYS A 5 -1.97 67.58 -1.96
CA LYS A 5 -1.96 68.33 -0.68
C LYS A 5 -3.37 68.47 -0.12
N LEU A 6 -3.72 68.33 1.10
CA LEU A 6 -3.20 68.73 2.41
C LEU A 6 -4.26 68.40 3.44
N ALA A 7 -4.00 67.90 4.52
CA ALA A 7 -3.79 68.36 5.89
C ALA A 7 -5.06 68.32 6.75
N LEU A 8 -4.94 67.67 7.88
CA LEU A 8 -4.78 68.17 9.27
C LEU A 8 -6.02 68.84 9.90
N VAL A 9 -6.33 68.43 11.11
CA VAL A 9 -6.44 69.15 12.36
C VAL A 9 -7.36 68.37 13.32
N LEU A 10 -6.87 67.90 14.40
CA LEU A 10 -6.61 68.30 15.79
C LEU A 10 -7.81 68.10 16.73
N ALA A 11 -7.59 67.28 17.73
CA ALA A 11 -7.54 67.54 19.16
C ALA A 11 -8.84 67.76 19.95
N GLY A 12 -8.84 67.19 21.14
CA GLY A 12 -9.60 67.52 22.34
C GLY A 12 -9.99 66.29 23.15
N LEU A 13 -9.28 65.89 24.07
CA LEU A 13 -9.00 66.06 25.49
C LEU A 13 -10.19 65.87 26.45
N LEU A 14 -9.86 65.21 27.56
CA LEU A 14 -10.38 65.15 28.95
C LEU A 14 -11.39 63.99 29.23
N ALA A 15 -10.94 62.96 29.93
CA ALA A 15 -10.75 62.69 31.35
C ALA A 15 -12.05 62.88 32.19
N LEU A 16 -12.50 61.80 32.87
CA LEU A 16 -12.64 61.70 34.32
C LEU A 16 -13.18 60.34 34.75
N THR A 17 -12.38 59.63 35.49
CA THR A 17 -12.64 58.89 36.76
C THR A 17 -14.04 58.30 37.04
N GLY A 18 -14.00 57.01 37.31
CA GLY A 18 -15.03 56.25 37.99
C GLY A 18 -14.52 54.89 38.48
N LEU A 19 -13.92 54.87 39.69
CA LEU A 19 -13.69 53.64 40.43
C LEU A 19 -15.05 53.05 40.83
N ALA A 20 -15.31 51.81 40.44
CA ALA A 20 -16.26 50.94 41.12
C ALA A 20 -15.63 49.55 41.25
N ALA A 21 -15.26 49.22 42.46
CA ALA A 21 -14.87 47.87 42.86
C ALA A 21 -16.06 46.92 42.75
N GLY A 22 -15.98 45.93 41.87
CA GLY A 22 -16.90 44.83 41.74
C GLY A 22 -16.13 43.52 41.84
N CYS A 23 -16.11 42.93 43.02
CA CYS A 23 -15.77 41.50 43.18
C CYS A 23 -16.80 40.68 42.44
N GLY A 24 -16.38 40.06 41.32
CA GLY A 24 -17.18 39.14 40.53
C GLY A 24 -16.34 37.86 40.32
N SER A 25 -16.81 36.80 40.86
CA SER A 25 -16.31 35.44 40.83
C SER A 25 -15.76 35.07 39.45
N SER A 26 -14.49 34.69 39.42
CA SER A 26 -13.87 34.00 38.29
C SER A 26 -14.48 32.62 38.14
N THR A 27 -15.59 32.50 37.43
CA THR A 27 -15.97 31.25 36.81
C THR A 27 -14.93 30.92 35.76
N GLY A 28 -14.01 30.06 36.14
CA GLY A 28 -13.05 29.46 35.23
C GLY A 28 -13.80 28.80 34.08
N SER A 29 -13.86 29.48 32.96
CA SER A 29 -14.20 28.84 31.68
C SER A 29 -13.15 27.77 31.47
N LYS A 30 -13.47 26.52 31.81
CA LYS A 30 -12.79 25.36 31.25
C LYS A 30 -12.97 25.44 29.76
N SER A 31 -12.03 26.02 29.06
CA SER A 31 -11.81 25.78 27.65
C SER A 31 -11.70 24.25 27.52
N SER A 32 -12.76 23.63 27.04
CA SER A 32 -12.71 22.27 26.53
C SER A 32 -11.84 22.33 25.28
N GLY A 33 -10.53 22.27 25.48
CA GLY A 33 -9.57 21.97 24.43
C GLY A 33 -9.92 20.57 23.93
N GLY A 34 -10.76 20.47 22.93
CA GLY A 34 -10.87 19.23 22.17
C GLY A 34 -9.48 18.90 21.69
N ASP A 35 -8.88 17.82 22.23
CA ASP A 35 -7.57 17.34 21.81
C ASP A 35 -7.59 17.25 20.27
N LYS A 36 -6.81 18.12 19.62
CA LYS A 36 -6.66 18.08 18.16
C LYS A 36 -6.06 16.73 17.82
N LYS A 37 -6.88 15.88 17.20
CA LYS A 37 -6.40 14.58 16.71
C LYS A 37 -5.25 14.82 15.71
N VAL A 38 -4.22 14.01 15.81
CA VAL A 38 -3.13 13.98 14.83
C VAL A 38 -3.68 13.30 13.58
N VAL A 39 -3.68 13.98 12.45
CA VAL A 39 -4.05 13.39 11.16
C VAL A 39 -2.89 12.54 10.66
N LEU A 40 -3.17 11.28 10.32
CA LEU A 40 -2.22 10.35 9.72
C LEU A 40 -2.77 9.84 8.38
N LYS A 41 -2.15 10.26 7.28
CA LYS A 41 -2.53 9.84 5.93
C LYS A 41 -1.74 8.61 5.51
N VAL A 42 -2.43 7.52 5.19
CA VAL A 42 -1.79 6.26 4.76
C VAL A 42 -2.31 5.88 3.38
N GLY A 43 -1.39 5.78 2.41
CA GLY A 43 -1.69 5.31 1.06
C GLY A 43 -1.81 3.79 1.01
N ALA A 44 -2.83 3.25 0.34
CA ALA A 44 -3.10 1.82 0.27
C ALA A 44 -3.80 1.44 -1.04
N THR A 45 -3.69 0.18 -1.47
CA THR A 45 -4.63 -0.37 -2.46
C THR A 45 -5.94 -0.77 -1.77
N PRO A 46 -7.08 -0.81 -2.51
CA PRO A 46 -8.39 -1.03 -1.90
C PRO A 46 -8.47 -2.33 -1.09
N VAL A 47 -8.07 -3.46 -1.67
CA VAL A 47 -8.12 -4.80 -1.07
C VAL A 47 -6.71 -5.41 -1.10
N PRO A 48 -6.20 -6.00 -0.03
CA PRO A 48 -6.77 -6.07 1.33
C PRO A 48 -6.37 -4.86 2.19
N HIS A 49 -5.49 -3.99 1.71
CA HIS A 49 -4.73 -3.01 2.48
C HIS A 49 -5.63 -1.94 3.13
N ALA A 50 -6.48 -1.26 2.33
CA ALA A 50 -7.41 -0.27 2.86
C ALA A 50 -8.45 -0.91 3.80
N GLU A 51 -8.88 -2.14 3.51
CA GLU A 51 -9.79 -2.88 4.38
C GLU A 51 -9.16 -3.16 5.76
N ILE A 52 -7.87 -3.59 5.81
CA ILE A 52 -7.13 -3.81 7.05
C ILE A 52 -6.94 -2.47 7.80
N LEU A 53 -6.57 -1.40 7.12
CA LEU A 53 -6.45 -0.06 7.72
C LEU A 53 -7.78 0.43 8.31
N ASN A 54 -8.89 0.17 7.65
CA ASN A 54 -10.21 0.56 8.14
C ASN A 54 -10.59 -0.16 9.45
N GLN A 55 -10.12 -1.40 9.67
CA GLN A 55 -10.34 -2.12 10.94
C GLN A 55 -9.67 -1.44 12.13
N ILE A 56 -8.53 -0.80 11.93
CA ILE A 56 -7.76 -0.19 13.03
C ILE A 56 -8.13 1.29 13.27
N LYS A 57 -8.95 1.93 12.43
CA LYS A 57 -9.40 3.32 12.64
C LYS A 57 -9.96 3.57 14.05
N PRO A 58 -10.86 2.71 14.59
CA PRO A 58 -11.38 2.92 15.95
C PRO A 58 -10.32 2.78 17.05
N LEU A 59 -9.29 1.95 16.83
CA LEU A 59 -8.18 1.78 17.78
C LEU A 59 -7.32 3.05 17.80
N LEU A 60 -6.92 3.54 16.63
CA LEU A 60 -6.10 4.74 16.51
C LEU A 60 -6.85 6.02 16.96
N ALA A 61 -8.17 6.08 16.77
CA ALA A 61 -8.98 7.19 17.25
C ALA A 61 -8.98 7.32 18.78
N LYS A 62 -8.88 6.20 19.53
CA LYS A 62 -8.72 6.20 21.00
C LYS A 62 -7.36 6.77 21.41
N ASP A 63 -6.35 6.63 20.56
CA ASP A 63 -5.01 7.13 20.76
C ASP A 63 -4.81 8.57 20.24
N GLY A 64 -5.91 9.26 19.89
CA GLY A 64 -5.88 10.63 19.39
C GLY A 64 -5.41 10.77 17.94
N ILE A 65 -5.46 9.69 17.14
CA ILE A 65 -5.06 9.69 15.73
C ILE A 65 -6.30 9.60 14.83
N ASP A 66 -6.41 10.51 13.87
CA ASP A 66 -7.37 10.45 12.76
C ASP A 66 -6.69 9.80 11.55
N LEU A 67 -6.93 8.49 11.36
CA LEU A 67 -6.39 7.74 10.23
C LEU A 67 -7.19 8.03 8.96
N GLN A 68 -6.55 8.66 7.99
CA GLN A 68 -7.07 8.91 6.65
C GLN A 68 -6.42 7.96 5.65
N VAL A 69 -7.23 7.06 5.07
CA VAL A 69 -6.79 6.11 4.05
C VAL A 69 -6.94 6.76 2.69
N VAL A 70 -5.85 6.85 1.94
CA VAL A 70 -5.80 7.35 0.56
C VAL A 70 -5.63 6.16 -0.37
N GLU A 71 -6.64 5.86 -1.18
CA GLU A 71 -6.63 4.70 -2.05
C GLU A 71 -5.93 4.97 -3.38
N PHE A 72 -5.11 4.01 -3.81
CA PHE A 72 -4.39 3.99 -5.08
C PHE A 72 -4.68 2.70 -5.83
N THR A 73 -4.77 2.78 -7.15
CA THR A 73 -5.07 1.65 -8.04
C THR A 73 -3.86 1.18 -8.84
N ASP A 74 -2.66 1.67 -8.52
CA ASP A 74 -1.39 1.30 -9.13
C ASP A 74 -0.28 1.20 -8.08
N TYR A 75 0.89 0.67 -8.47
CA TYR A 75 2.03 0.47 -7.55
C TYR A 75 3.09 1.59 -7.61
N VAL A 76 2.94 2.56 -8.52
CA VAL A 76 3.93 3.64 -8.71
C VAL A 76 3.63 4.84 -7.83
N LYS A 77 2.38 5.31 -7.87
CA LYS A 77 1.95 6.54 -7.18
C LYS A 77 2.12 6.50 -5.66
N PRO A 78 1.83 5.40 -4.92
CA PRO A 78 1.92 5.42 -3.47
C PRO A 78 3.33 5.78 -2.94
N ASN A 79 4.40 5.31 -3.60
CA ASN A 79 5.76 5.64 -3.21
C ASN A 79 6.15 7.07 -3.60
N LEU A 80 5.68 7.58 -4.72
CA LEU A 80 5.89 8.96 -5.13
C LEU A 80 5.17 9.92 -4.17
N SER A 81 3.88 9.71 -3.90
CA SER A 81 3.10 10.52 -2.94
C SER A 81 3.70 10.49 -1.53
N LEU A 82 4.29 9.35 -1.11
CA LEU A 82 5.00 9.29 0.17
C LEU A 82 6.27 10.14 0.16
N SER A 83 7.06 10.04 -0.91
CA SER A 83 8.28 10.85 -1.09
C SER A 83 7.96 12.34 -1.12
N ASP A 84 6.87 12.72 -1.81
CA ASP A 84 6.43 14.10 -2.00
C ASP A 84 5.67 14.68 -0.79
N LYS A 85 5.55 13.90 0.30
CA LYS A 85 4.90 14.29 1.56
C LYS A 85 3.39 14.51 1.45
N GLU A 86 2.73 13.99 0.44
CA GLU A 86 1.26 14.02 0.28
C GLU A 86 0.58 13.06 1.26
N ILE A 87 1.28 11.96 1.61
CA ILE A 87 0.90 10.97 2.62
C ILE A 87 2.04 10.76 3.62
N ASP A 88 1.73 10.21 4.80
CA ASP A 88 2.69 9.97 5.88
C ASP A 88 3.32 8.58 5.83
N ALA A 89 2.58 7.60 5.37
CA ALA A 89 3.00 6.22 5.18
C ALA A 89 2.29 5.60 3.99
N ASN A 90 2.78 4.47 3.49
CA ASN A 90 2.00 3.63 2.59
C ASN A 90 2.02 2.16 3.02
N PHE A 91 0.98 1.45 2.63
CA PHE A 91 0.78 0.03 2.90
C PHE A 91 0.15 -0.61 1.65
N PHE A 92 0.97 -1.20 0.78
CA PHE A 92 0.51 -1.79 -0.50
C PHE A 92 1.54 -2.74 -1.13
N GLN A 93 2.77 -2.81 -0.61
CA GLN A 93 3.93 -3.39 -1.28
C GLN A 93 4.72 -4.33 -0.37
N HIS A 94 5.48 -5.23 -0.95
CA HIS A 94 6.48 -6.03 -0.25
C HIS A 94 7.88 -5.39 -0.30
N LYS A 95 8.75 -5.79 0.61
CA LYS A 95 10.08 -5.19 0.77
C LYS A 95 10.94 -5.22 -0.50
N PRO A 96 11.05 -6.32 -1.27
CA PRO A 96 11.83 -6.32 -2.51
C PRO A 96 11.37 -5.26 -3.53
N TYR A 97 10.05 -5.00 -3.63
CA TYR A 97 9.53 -3.94 -4.49
C TYR A 97 9.98 -2.55 -4.00
N LEU A 98 9.82 -2.26 -2.70
CA LEU A 98 10.26 -1.00 -2.11
C LEU A 98 11.75 -0.75 -2.38
N ASP A 99 12.60 -1.75 -2.10
CA ASP A 99 14.05 -1.63 -2.25
C ASP A 99 14.45 -1.31 -3.70
N LYS A 100 13.86 -2.05 -4.66
CA LYS A 100 14.11 -1.83 -6.09
C LYS A 100 13.58 -0.47 -6.56
N PHE A 101 12.37 -0.12 -6.18
CA PHE A 101 11.75 1.16 -6.54
C PHE A 101 12.56 2.35 -6.02
N CYS A 102 13.00 2.29 -4.75
CA CYS A 102 13.83 3.32 -4.14
C CYS A 102 15.20 3.44 -4.80
N LYS A 103 15.84 2.30 -5.12
CA LYS A 103 17.13 2.27 -5.82
C LYS A 103 17.01 2.91 -7.20
N ASP A 104 16.01 2.53 -7.98
CA ASP A 104 15.85 3.00 -9.36
C ASP A 104 15.53 4.49 -9.46
N ARG A 105 14.84 5.03 -8.46
CA ARG A 105 14.36 6.41 -8.44
C ARG A 105 15.10 7.31 -7.44
N ASN A 106 16.11 6.77 -6.76
CA ASN A 106 16.88 7.48 -5.73
C ASN A 106 15.98 8.07 -4.63
N LEU A 107 15.04 7.27 -4.11
CA LEU A 107 14.13 7.68 -3.05
C LEU A 107 14.61 7.20 -1.68
N ALA A 108 14.37 8.00 -0.64
CA ALA A 108 14.72 7.69 0.74
C ALA A 108 13.47 7.21 1.51
N LEU A 109 12.94 6.04 1.13
CA LEU A 109 11.84 5.38 1.84
C LEU A 109 12.34 4.12 2.51
N VAL A 110 11.75 3.76 3.65
CA VAL A 110 12.15 2.60 4.46
C VAL A 110 10.92 1.86 4.98
N SER A 111 11.07 0.55 5.18
CA SER A 111 10.06 -0.29 5.82
C SER A 111 10.10 -0.12 7.34
N VAL A 112 8.93 -0.08 7.98
CA VAL A 112 8.79 -0.06 9.46
C VAL A 112 8.24 -1.36 10.03
N GLY A 113 7.83 -2.31 9.20
CA GLY A 113 7.42 -3.65 9.64
C GLY A 113 6.53 -4.38 8.65
N ASN A 114 6.44 -5.71 8.84
CA ASN A 114 5.59 -6.60 8.07
C ASN A 114 4.17 -6.62 8.64
N VAL A 115 3.18 -6.89 7.78
CA VAL A 115 1.79 -7.03 8.19
C VAL A 115 1.20 -8.36 7.69
N HIS A 116 1.30 -8.68 6.41
CA HIS A 116 0.70 -9.90 5.84
C HIS A 116 1.45 -10.39 4.60
N ILE A 117 1.16 -11.62 4.20
CA ILE A 117 1.61 -12.21 2.94
C ILE A 117 0.41 -12.39 2.02
N GLU A 118 0.63 -12.09 0.74
CA GLU A 118 -0.32 -12.31 -0.36
C GLU A 118 0.28 -13.31 -1.34
N PRO A 119 -0.01 -14.61 -1.23
CA PRO A 119 0.47 -15.61 -2.20
C PRO A 119 -0.02 -15.26 -3.60
N MET A 120 0.90 -15.05 -4.54
CA MET A 120 0.58 -14.76 -5.93
C MET A 120 0.04 -16.01 -6.64
N GLY A 121 -0.90 -15.87 -7.54
CA GLY A 121 -1.55 -17.00 -8.21
C GLY A 121 -1.48 -16.96 -9.74
N VAL A 122 -1.60 -18.16 -10.35
CA VAL A 122 -1.77 -18.35 -11.79
C VAL A 122 -3.24 -18.56 -12.08
N TYR A 123 -3.82 -17.78 -12.97
CA TYR A 123 -5.25 -17.80 -13.28
C TYR A 123 -5.50 -18.02 -14.77
N SER A 124 -6.68 -18.56 -15.09
CA SER A 124 -7.17 -18.73 -16.45
C SER A 124 -8.69 -18.62 -16.53
N LYS A 125 -9.18 -18.13 -17.66
CA LYS A 125 -10.59 -18.24 -18.05
C LYS A 125 -10.82 -19.39 -19.05
N LYS A 126 -9.74 -19.94 -19.64
CA LYS A 126 -9.80 -20.88 -20.76
C LYS A 126 -9.60 -22.33 -20.37
N ILE A 127 -8.80 -22.58 -19.31
CA ILE A 127 -8.44 -23.94 -18.85
C ILE A 127 -8.73 -24.10 -17.35
N LYS A 128 -8.80 -25.34 -16.89
CA LYS A 128 -9.05 -25.67 -15.49
C LYS A 128 -7.85 -26.37 -14.82
N ASP A 129 -6.89 -26.85 -15.59
CA ASP A 129 -5.65 -27.47 -15.14
C ASP A 129 -4.49 -26.97 -16.03
N LEU A 130 -3.33 -26.70 -15.44
CA LEU A 130 -2.13 -26.29 -16.19
C LEU A 130 -1.64 -27.35 -17.19
N LYS A 131 -2.03 -28.61 -17.01
CA LYS A 131 -1.76 -29.71 -17.97
C LYS A 131 -2.45 -29.51 -19.31
N GLU A 132 -3.55 -28.75 -19.33
CA GLU A 132 -4.30 -28.43 -20.56
C GLU A 132 -3.62 -27.35 -21.43
N LEU A 133 -2.55 -26.69 -20.90
CA LEU A 133 -1.80 -25.70 -21.67
C LEU A 133 -1.21 -26.32 -22.94
N LYS A 134 -1.50 -25.67 -24.06
CA LYS A 134 -0.99 -26.06 -25.38
C LYS A 134 0.38 -25.45 -25.65
N ASP A 135 1.10 -26.02 -26.61
CA ASP A 135 2.33 -25.41 -27.11
C ASP A 135 2.03 -24.04 -27.72
N GLY A 136 2.92 -23.06 -27.42
CA GLY A 136 2.74 -21.69 -27.86
C GLY A 136 1.71 -20.88 -27.05
N ALA A 137 1.24 -21.41 -25.90
CA ALA A 137 0.26 -20.72 -25.05
C ALA A 137 0.78 -19.34 -24.60
N LYS A 138 -0.12 -18.37 -24.58
CA LYS A 138 0.17 -16.99 -24.16
C LYS A 138 0.07 -16.86 -22.64
N VAL A 139 1.09 -16.27 -22.03
CA VAL A 139 1.22 -16.06 -20.59
C VAL A 139 1.45 -14.60 -20.29
N ALA A 140 0.59 -13.98 -19.50
CA ALA A 140 0.80 -12.61 -19.03
C ALA A 140 1.40 -12.59 -17.62
N ILE A 141 2.40 -11.72 -17.40
CA ILE A 141 3.05 -11.51 -16.10
C ILE A 141 3.18 -10.01 -15.80
N PRO A 142 3.41 -9.61 -14.52
CA PRO A 142 3.69 -8.21 -14.18
C PRO A 142 4.95 -7.68 -14.87
N ASN A 143 4.94 -6.42 -15.28
CA ASN A 143 6.05 -5.74 -15.94
C ASN A 143 7.05 -5.06 -14.98
N ASP A 144 6.75 -5.00 -13.67
CA ASP A 144 7.74 -4.52 -12.72
C ASP A 144 8.76 -5.63 -12.40
N PRO A 145 10.05 -5.27 -12.23
CA PRO A 145 11.13 -6.27 -12.16
C PRO A 145 10.95 -7.31 -11.05
N THR A 146 10.40 -6.91 -9.90
CA THR A 146 10.29 -7.81 -8.75
C THR A 146 9.09 -8.75 -8.84
N ASN A 147 7.92 -8.27 -9.28
CA ASN A 147 6.76 -9.14 -9.50
C ASN A 147 6.87 -9.93 -10.80
N GLY A 148 7.52 -9.40 -11.84
CA GLY A 148 7.86 -10.15 -13.04
C GLY A 148 8.75 -11.35 -12.74
N GLY A 149 9.86 -11.13 -12.01
CA GLY A 149 10.75 -12.21 -11.58
C GLY A 149 10.06 -13.21 -10.65
N ARG A 150 9.22 -12.73 -9.72
CA ARG A 150 8.37 -13.58 -8.86
C ARG A 150 7.42 -14.45 -9.68
N ALA A 151 6.77 -13.87 -10.70
CA ALA A 151 5.87 -14.60 -11.58
C ALA A 151 6.59 -15.71 -12.36
N LEU A 152 7.78 -15.42 -12.89
CA LEU A 152 8.62 -16.43 -13.56
C LEU A 152 9.02 -17.58 -12.61
N ALA A 153 9.40 -17.25 -11.36
CA ALA A 153 9.70 -18.26 -10.35
C ALA A 153 8.48 -19.14 -9.99
N ILE A 154 7.27 -18.55 -10.01
CA ILE A 154 6.02 -19.29 -9.81
C ILE A 154 5.75 -20.25 -10.98
N LEU A 155 5.95 -19.79 -12.23
CA LEU A 155 5.83 -20.63 -13.42
C LEU A 155 6.84 -21.77 -13.43
N GLU A 156 8.07 -21.54 -12.96
CA GLU A 156 9.08 -22.57 -12.76
C GLU A 156 8.64 -23.61 -11.72
N LYS A 157 8.17 -23.16 -10.54
CA LYS A 157 7.64 -24.06 -9.50
C LYS A 157 6.42 -24.86 -9.98
N ALA A 158 5.63 -24.32 -10.90
CA ALA A 158 4.54 -25.01 -11.55
C ALA A 158 5.01 -26.00 -12.64
N GLY A 159 6.32 -26.11 -12.91
CA GLY A 159 6.90 -27.02 -13.89
C GLY A 159 6.67 -26.59 -15.35
N LEU A 160 6.38 -25.31 -15.60
CA LEU A 160 6.06 -24.81 -16.94
C LEU A 160 7.29 -24.32 -17.71
N LEU A 161 8.32 -23.90 -17.00
CA LEU A 161 9.59 -23.42 -17.55
C LEU A 161 10.73 -23.66 -16.55
N LYS A 162 11.98 -23.42 -16.96
CA LYS A 162 13.14 -23.43 -16.07
C LYS A 162 13.92 -22.14 -16.23
N LEU A 163 14.33 -21.54 -15.11
CA LEU A 163 15.15 -20.36 -15.06
C LEU A 163 16.63 -20.72 -14.89
N LYS A 164 17.50 -19.81 -15.26
CA LYS A 164 18.92 -19.89 -14.97
C LYS A 164 19.15 -19.88 -13.45
N ASP A 165 20.05 -20.72 -12.96
CA ASP A 165 20.35 -20.81 -11.53
C ASP A 165 20.83 -19.46 -10.96
N GLY A 166 20.33 -19.11 -9.77
CA GLY A 166 20.79 -17.95 -8.99
C GLY A 166 20.25 -16.59 -9.43
N VAL A 167 19.32 -16.50 -10.42
CA VAL A 167 18.73 -15.21 -10.86
C VAL A 167 17.82 -14.57 -9.82
N GLY A 168 17.22 -15.36 -8.93
CA GLY A 168 16.42 -14.89 -7.80
C GLY A 168 15.21 -14.05 -8.21
N VAL A 169 14.86 -13.07 -7.35
CA VAL A 169 13.67 -12.21 -7.52
C VAL A 169 13.76 -11.24 -8.69
N MET A 170 14.91 -11.15 -9.36
CA MET A 170 15.14 -10.24 -10.49
C MET A 170 15.15 -10.96 -11.83
N ALA A 171 14.69 -12.23 -11.88
CA ALA A 171 14.60 -13.00 -13.11
C ALA A 171 13.78 -12.25 -14.18
N THR A 172 14.22 -12.36 -15.42
CA THR A 172 13.57 -11.82 -16.61
C THR A 172 13.26 -12.93 -17.61
N ALA A 173 12.46 -12.66 -18.62
CA ALA A 173 12.17 -13.64 -19.68
C ALA A 173 13.46 -14.12 -20.39
N ASN A 174 14.54 -13.32 -20.39
CA ASN A 174 15.84 -13.70 -20.95
C ASN A 174 16.61 -14.74 -20.11
N ASP A 175 16.16 -14.95 -18.87
CA ASP A 175 16.76 -15.94 -17.97
C ASP A 175 16.08 -17.32 -18.05
N ILE A 176 15.09 -17.47 -18.93
CA ILE A 176 14.45 -18.76 -19.21
C ILE A 176 15.43 -19.64 -20.01
N VAL A 177 15.86 -20.76 -19.44
CA VAL A 177 16.80 -21.70 -20.07
C VAL A 177 16.09 -22.93 -20.65
N ASP A 178 14.87 -23.23 -20.19
CA ASP A 178 14.02 -24.29 -20.74
C ASP A 178 12.57 -23.83 -20.78
N ASN A 179 11.91 -24.03 -21.93
CA ASN A 179 10.52 -23.66 -22.17
C ASN A 179 9.88 -24.72 -23.06
N PRO A 180 9.56 -25.91 -22.49
CA PRO A 180 9.20 -27.09 -23.27
C PRO A 180 7.88 -26.93 -24.03
N LYS A 181 7.04 -26.01 -23.62
CA LYS A 181 5.76 -25.69 -24.30
C LYS A 181 5.83 -24.44 -25.18
N ASN A 182 7.01 -23.86 -25.40
CA ASN A 182 7.19 -22.64 -26.17
C ASN A 182 6.25 -21.51 -25.72
N LEU A 183 6.05 -21.35 -24.41
CA LEU A 183 5.16 -20.34 -23.82
C LEU A 183 5.57 -18.94 -24.28
N GLN A 184 4.59 -18.14 -24.71
CA GLN A 184 4.79 -16.77 -25.14
C GLN A 184 4.56 -15.84 -23.93
N ILE A 185 5.65 -15.40 -23.31
CA ILE A 185 5.59 -14.50 -22.15
C ILE A 185 5.36 -13.07 -22.63
N THR A 186 4.32 -12.44 -22.10
CA THR A 186 4.01 -11.02 -22.29
C THR A 186 3.95 -10.31 -20.95
N GLU A 187 4.48 -9.10 -20.89
CA GLU A 187 4.50 -8.30 -19.68
C GLU A 187 3.43 -7.21 -19.75
N ALA A 188 2.71 -7.01 -18.64
CA ALA A 188 1.70 -5.97 -18.52
C ALA A 188 1.75 -5.33 -17.12
N GLU A 189 1.23 -4.12 -17.00
CA GLU A 189 1.06 -3.48 -15.69
C GLU A 189 0.20 -4.39 -14.79
N ALA A 190 0.63 -4.58 -13.53
CA ALA A 190 0.01 -5.55 -12.61
C ALA A 190 -1.51 -5.32 -12.45
N ALA A 191 -1.95 -4.06 -12.40
CA ALA A 191 -3.37 -3.69 -12.33
C ALA A 191 -4.19 -4.11 -13.57
N MET A 192 -3.55 -4.33 -14.71
CA MET A 192 -4.20 -4.71 -15.95
C MET A 192 -4.32 -6.22 -16.14
N LEU A 193 -3.51 -7.01 -15.44
CA LEU A 193 -3.44 -8.47 -15.62
C LEU A 193 -4.79 -9.19 -15.51
N PRO A 194 -5.70 -8.87 -14.57
CA PRO A 194 -7.00 -9.53 -14.54
C PRO A 194 -7.81 -9.35 -15.82
N ARG A 195 -7.63 -8.24 -16.53
CA ARG A 195 -8.32 -7.95 -17.79
C ARG A 195 -7.71 -8.70 -18.98
N THR A 196 -6.43 -9.07 -18.90
CA THR A 196 -5.77 -9.83 -19.97
C THR A 196 -6.25 -11.27 -20.07
N LEU A 197 -6.94 -11.79 -19.03
CA LEU A 197 -7.43 -13.19 -19.00
C LEU A 197 -8.37 -13.56 -20.16
N ASP A 198 -8.96 -12.60 -20.84
CA ASP A 198 -9.78 -12.85 -22.05
C ASP A 198 -8.90 -13.12 -23.27
N ASP A 199 -7.67 -12.58 -23.30
CA ASP A 199 -6.78 -12.59 -24.47
C ASP A 199 -5.65 -13.62 -24.38
N VAL A 200 -5.24 -13.98 -23.13
CA VAL A 200 -4.16 -14.93 -22.86
C VAL A 200 -4.69 -16.30 -22.40
N ASP A 201 -3.83 -17.30 -22.34
CA ASP A 201 -4.20 -18.62 -21.86
C ASP A 201 -4.10 -18.70 -20.34
N ILE A 202 -3.07 -18.11 -19.74
CA ILE A 202 -2.92 -17.92 -18.30
C ILE A 202 -2.33 -16.54 -17.99
N ALA A 203 -2.59 -16.03 -16.80
CA ALA A 203 -1.92 -14.86 -16.26
C ALA A 203 -1.46 -15.10 -14.81
N VAL A 204 -0.28 -14.61 -14.45
CA VAL A 204 0.21 -14.61 -13.06
C VAL A 204 -0.14 -13.27 -12.44
N ILE A 205 -1.03 -13.28 -11.44
CA ILE A 205 -1.67 -12.07 -10.94
C ILE A 205 -1.41 -11.90 -9.44
N ASN A 206 -1.02 -10.71 -9.03
CA ASN A 206 -0.92 -10.33 -7.62
C ASN A 206 -2.28 -10.45 -6.93
N SER A 207 -2.31 -10.99 -5.71
CA SER A 207 -3.56 -11.35 -5.03
C SER A 207 -4.49 -10.17 -4.75
N ASN A 208 -3.97 -8.97 -4.48
CA ASN A 208 -4.80 -7.78 -4.33
C ASN A 208 -5.61 -7.48 -5.61
N PHE A 209 -4.97 -7.48 -6.80
CA PHE A 209 -5.65 -7.26 -8.07
C PHE A 209 -6.56 -8.43 -8.48
N ALA A 210 -6.17 -9.67 -8.14
CA ALA A 210 -7.05 -10.83 -8.31
C ALA A 210 -8.34 -10.67 -7.50
N MET A 211 -8.23 -10.30 -6.21
CA MET A 211 -9.39 -10.10 -5.33
C MET A 211 -10.26 -8.90 -5.77
N GLU A 212 -9.67 -7.79 -6.22
CA GLU A 212 -10.41 -6.67 -6.80
C GLU A 212 -11.21 -7.09 -8.03
N ALA A 213 -10.66 -7.99 -8.85
CA ALA A 213 -11.34 -8.61 -9.99
C ALA A 213 -12.29 -9.76 -9.59
N LYS A 214 -12.54 -9.97 -8.30
CA LYS A 214 -13.41 -11.02 -7.73
C LYS A 214 -12.92 -12.46 -7.97
N LEU A 215 -11.63 -12.63 -8.24
CA LEU A 215 -10.98 -13.93 -8.26
C LEU A 215 -10.54 -14.27 -6.82
N ASN A 216 -10.85 -15.48 -6.39
CA ASN A 216 -10.43 -15.97 -5.08
C ASN A 216 -9.10 -16.74 -5.20
N PRO A 217 -7.99 -16.28 -4.61
CA PRO A 217 -6.68 -16.91 -4.75
C PRO A 217 -6.65 -18.40 -4.36
N THR A 218 -7.43 -18.80 -3.35
CA THR A 218 -7.45 -20.20 -2.88
C THR A 218 -8.40 -21.11 -3.65
N LYS A 219 -9.27 -20.56 -4.51
CA LYS A 219 -10.28 -21.35 -5.23
C LYS A 219 -10.13 -21.31 -6.73
N ASP A 220 -9.75 -20.12 -7.27
CA ASP A 220 -9.77 -19.86 -8.70
C ASP A 220 -8.36 -19.92 -9.31
N ALA A 221 -7.28 -19.90 -8.49
CA ALA A 221 -5.95 -20.08 -8.99
C ALA A 221 -5.68 -21.53 -9.39
N LEU A 222 -5.13 -21.74 -10.58
CA LEU A 222 -4.66 -23.05 -11.06
C LEU A 222 -3.36 -23.48 -10.37
N PHE A 223 -2.59 -22.52 -9.91
CA PHE A 223 -1.40 -22.69 -9.07
C PHE A 223 -1.24 -21.47 -8.18
N ILE A 224 -0.84 -21.66 -6.94
CA ILE A 224 -0.63 -20.60 -5.97
C ILE A 224 0.75 -20.71 -5.34
N GLU A 225 1.37 -19.59 -5.09
CA GLU A 225 2.65 -19.49 -4.40
C GLU A 225 2.58 -20.09 -2.99
N ALA A 226 3.69 -20.65 -2.52
CA ALA A 226 3.81 -21.19 -1.18
C ALA A 226 3.65 -20.10 -0.10
N LYS A 227 3.16 -20.49 1.08
CA LYS A 227 2.84 -19.57 2.18
C LYS A 227 4.08 -19.01 2.92
N ASP A 228 5.23 -19.62 2.74
CA ASP A 228 6.54 -19.21 3.29
C ASP A 228 7.31 -18.23 2.40
N SER A 229 6.58 -17.50 1.58
CA SER A 229 7.09 -16.53 0.63
C SER A 229 7.81 -15.35 1.31
N PRO A 230 8.94 -14.87 0.76
CA PRO A 230 9.67 -13.71 1.31
C PRO A 230 9.00 -12.36 1.01
N TYR A 231 7.84 -12.38 0.36
CA TYR A 231 7.14 -11.19 -0.12
C TYR A 231 6.08 -10.68 0.88
N ALA A 232 6.43 -10.61 2.18
CA ALA A 232 5.57 -9.98 3.16
C ALA A 232 5.30 -8.51 2.79
N ASN A 233 4.03 -8.11 2.85
CA ASN A 233 3.60 -6.75 2.67
C ASN A 233 3.94 -5.92 3.91
N ILE A 234 4.47 -4.73 3.68
CA ILE A 234 5.07 -3.85 4.67
C ILE A 234 4.39 -2.49 4.71
N VAL A 235 4.50 -1.82 5.84
CA VAL A 235 4.30 -0.37 5.92
C VAL A 235 5.62 0.31 5.62
N ALA A 236 5.60 1.31 4.72
CA ALA A 236 6.76 2.13 4.41
C ALA A 236 6.52 3.60 4.80
N VAL A 237 7.61 4.26 5.21
CA VAL A 237 7.66 5.68 5.56
C VAL A 237 8.89 6.34 4.93
N ARG A 238 8.99 7.66 4.98
CA ARG A 238 10.24 8.36 4.65
C ARG A 238 11.30 8.04 5.69
N LYS A 239 12.55 7.92 5.26
CA LYS A 239 13.70 7.76 6.16
C LYS A 239 13.76 8.93 7.15
N GLY A 240 13.79 8.60 8.44
CA GLY A 240 13.74 9.56 9.55
C GLY A 240 12.36 9.68 10.21
N ASP A 241 11.30 9.19 9.58
CA ASP A 241 9.93 9.18 10.12
C ASP A 241 9.61 7.88 10.94
N GLU A 242 10.54 6.91 10.98
CA GLU A 242 10.30 5.58 11.56
C GLU A 242 9.89 5.63 13.03
N GLN A 243 10.42 6.60 13.78
CA GLN A 243 10.20 6.71 15.21
C GLN A 243 9.08 7.71 15.58
N ARG A 244 8.36 8.26 14.60
CA ARG A 244 7.19 9.11 14.87
C ARG A 244 6.17 8.34 15.72
N PRO A 245 5.64 8.91 16.82
CA PRO A 245 4.73 8.21 17.72
C PRO A 245 3.49 7.65 17.04
N GLU A 246 2.93 8.37 16.05
CA GLU A 246 1.78 7.92 15.27
C GLU A 246 2.10 6.74 14.36
N ILE A 247 3.34 6.64 13.83
CA ILE A 247 3.79 5.50 13.03
C ILE A 247 3.95 4.26 13.91
N GLN A 248 4.52 4.43 15.10
CA GLN A 248 4.67 3.33 16.07
C GLN A 248 3.29 2.81 16.54
N LYS A 249 2.33 3.70 16.76
CA LYS A 249 0.94 3.32 17.10
C LYS A 249 0.24 2.63 15.92
N LEU A 250 0.45 3.11 14.68
CA LEU A 250 -0.04 2.47 13.46
C LEU A 250 0.45 1.01 13.38
N MET A 251 1.76 0.79 13.53
CA MET A 251 2.35 -0.55 13.47
C MET A 251 1.83 -1.46 14.59
N LYS A 252 1.74 -0.94 15.82
CA LYS A 252 1.17 -1.69 16.95
C LYS A 252 -0.27 -2.11 16.69
N ALA A 253 -1.09 -1.24 16.09
CA ALA A 253 -2.46 -1.55 15.75
C ALA A 253 -2.55 -2.57 14.60
N LEU A 254 -1.72 -2.44 13.56
CA LEU A 254 -1.67 -3.38 12.42
C LEU A 254 -1.19 -4.79 12.81
N GLN A 255 -0.34 -4.88 13.82
CA GLN A 255 0.21 -6.15 14.33
C GLN A 255 -0.56 -6.66 15.57
N SER A 256 -1.80 -6.23 15.75
CA SER A 256 -2.62 -6.65 16.88
C SER A 256 -3.30 -8.01 16.67
N PRO A 257 -3.68 -8.71 17.75
CA PRO A 257 -4.47 -9.94 17.66
C PRO A 257 -5.80 -9.75 16.91
N GLU A 258 -6.40 -8.57 17.01
CA GLU A 258 -7.65 -8.22 16.34
C GLU A 258 -7.46 -8.20 14.82
N VAL A 259 -6.35 -7.62 14.30
CA VAL A 259 -6.02 -7.62 12.88
C VAL A 259 -5.67 -9.02 12.40
N LYS A 260 -4.92 -9.79 13.18
CA LYS A 260 -4.65 -11.20 12.87
C LYS A 260 -5.95 -11.96 12.66
N LYS A 261 -6.86 -11.88 13.62
CA LYS A 261 -8.17 -12.56 13.55
C LYS A 261 -8.99 -12.05 12.34
N PHE A 262 -9.00 -10.74 12.07
CA PHE A 262 -9.69 -10.18 10.92
C PHE A 262 -9.16 -10.77 9.61
N ILE A 263 -7.82 -10.84 9.43
CA ILE A 263 -7.20 -11.41 8.24
C ILE A 263 -7.60 -12.88 8.07
N GLU A 264 -7.51 -13.69 9.14
CA GLU A 264 -7.83 -15.11 9.12
C GLU A 264 -9.30 -15.35 8.78
N ASP A 265 -10.21 -14.64 9.45
CA ASP A 265 -11.66 -14.82 9.28
C ASP A 265 -12.15 -14.35 7.90
N LYS A 266 -11.65 -13.21 7.44
CA LYS A 266 -12.12 -12.59 6.19
C LYS A 266 -11.55 -13.25 4.96
N TYR A 267 -10.23 -13.45 4.92
CA TYR A 267 -9.55 -13.93 3.71
C TYR A 267 -9.36 -15.44 3.66
N LYS A 268 -9.59 -16.17 4.76
CA LYS A 268 -9.64 -17.65 4.81
C LYS A 268 -8.45 -18.33 4.12
N GLY A 269 -7.26 -17.80 4.31
CA GLY A 269 -6.02 -18.33 3.76
C GLY A 269 -5.60 -17.76 2.39
N ALA A 270 -6.41 -16.88 1.76
CA ALA A 270 -5.98 -16.11 0.59
C ALA A 270 -4.94 -15.05 0.98
N ILE A 271 -5.03 -14.53 2.21
CA ILE A 271 -4.09 -13.61 2.83
C ILE A 271 -3.69 -14.19 4.18
N LEU A 272 -2.44 -14.03 4.58
CA LEU A 272 -1.87 -14.64 5.78
C LEU A 272 -1.20 -13.57 6.65
N PRO A 273 -1.43 -13.52 7.98
CA PRO A 273 -0.66 -12.66 8.87
C PRO A 273 0.85 -12.97 8.78
N ALA A 274 1.70 -11.93 8.88
CA ALA A 274 3.16 -12.05 8.81
C ALA A 274 3.88 -11.35 9.98
N PHE A 275 3.27 -11.38 11.17
CA PHE A 275 3.79 -10.82 12.42
C PHE A 275 3.49 -11.73 13.60
#